data_85cc5884aee29b6cbdd876ec4c949115
#
_entry.id   85cc5884aee29b6cbdd876ec4c949115
#
_cell.length_a   1.000
_cell.length_b   1.000
_cell.length_c   1.000
_cell.angle_alpha   90.00
_cell.angle_beta   90.00
_cell.angle_gamma   90.00
#
_symmetry.space_group_name_H-M   'P 1'
#
loop_
_entity.id
_entity.type
_entity.pdbx_description
1 polymer ?
#
loop_
_entity_poly.entity_id
_entity_poly.type
_entity_poly.pdbx_seq_one_letter_code
_entity_poly.pdbx_strand_id
1 'polypeptide(L)'
;MTNTVILTVVILTVLGLLLALVLFWVARKFKVEEDPRIDEVEKVMPGANCGGCGFAGCRAFADAAVKAPNLDYQFCPVGGNEVMKKVAAILGYEVKEKAPQVAVVRCNGSCANRPRVNDYGGAESCRVKAALYSGDTLCSYGCLGCGDCVAACKFGALSMDPETGLPVVDETRCTACGACVKACPKNIIELRNQGTTPKNNRRVYVSCVNKDKGGVARKACAVACIGCGKCAKVCKFDAITIVDNLSYIDFNKCKACGQCFFECPTGAIHAVNFTPKKVEPKPAPAPAAAQTEPKKEATNE
;
A
#
# COMPACT_ATOMS: atom_id res chain seq x y z
N MET A 1 21.10 58.37 34.90
CA MET A 1 20.31 57.32 34.22
C MET A 1 20.40 57.39 32.70
N THR A 2 20.29 58.56 32.05
CA THR A 2 20.39 58.70 30.58
C THR A 2 21.71 58.23 29.98
N ASN A 3 22.85 58.56 30.60
CA ASN A 3 24.16 58.13 30.10
C ASN A 3 24.38 56.59 30.15
N THR A 4 23.85 55.92 31.17
CA THR A 4 23.93 54.45 31.27
C THR A 4 23.05 53.77 30.20
N VAL A 5 21.87 54.31 29.93
CA VAL A 5 21.01 53.80 28.86
C VAL A 5 21.63 53.97 27.48
N ILE A 6 22.21 55.16 27.21
CA ILE A 6 22.90 55.42 25.94
C ILE A 6 24.10 54.48 25.77
N LEU A 7 24.90 54.28 26.82
CA LEU A 7 26.05 53.40 26.78
C LEU A 7 25.68 51.95 26.51
N THR A 8 24.62 51.45 27.19
CA THR A 8 24.12 50.08 26.94
C THR A 8 23.60 49.88 25.52
N VAL A 9 22.86 50.85 24.97
CA VAL A 9 22.37 50.80 23.58
C VAL A 9 23.55 50.77 22.60
N VAL A 10 24.58 51.62 22.80
CA VAL A 10 25.76 51.63 21.93
C VAL A 10 26.53 50.32 22.00
N ILE A 11 26.72 49.74 23.18
CA ILE A 11 27.42 48.46 23.32
C ILE A 11 26.62 47.33 22.63
N LEU A 12 25.31 47.28 22.79
CA LEU A 12 24.48 46.26 22.15
C LEU A 12 24.44 46.39 20.63
N THR A 13 24.39 47.62 20.11
CA THR A 13 24.45 47.86 18.66
C THR A 13 25.78 47.46 18.06
N VAL A 14 26.89 47.81 18.71
CA VAL A 14 28.25 47.43 18.26
C VAL A 14 28.41 45.90 18.29
N LEU A 15 27.97 45.26 19.36
CA LEU A 15 28.01 43.79 19.47
C LEU A 15 27.15 43.12 18.40
N GLY A 16 25.95 43.64 18.14
CA GLY A 16 25.06 43.16 17.09
C GLY A 16 25.66 43.27 15.69
N LEU A 17 26.31 44.41 15.40
CA LEU A 17 27.04 44.64 14.12
C LEU A 17 28.21 43.67 13.97
N LEU A 18 29.00 43.46 15.02
CA LEU A 18 30.12 42.52 14.99
C LEU A 18 29.63 41.07 14.72
N LEU A 19 28.60 40.65 15.42
CA LEU A 19 28.00 39.31 15.19
C LEU A 19 27.43 39.17 13.76
N ALA A 20 26.77 40.20 13.25
CA ALA A 20 26.24 40.20 11.89
C ALA A 20 27.39 40.12 10.84
N LEU A 21 28.49 40.81 11.03
CA LEU A 21 29.67 40.74 10.18
C LEU A 21 30.33 39.36 10.23
N VAL A 22 30.47 38.79 11.41
CA VAL A 22 31.00 37.41 11.57
C VAL A 22 30.11 36.40 10.85
N LEU A 23 28.80 36.46 11.08
CA LEU A 23 27.85 35.58 10.41
C LEU A 23 27.84 35.75 8.89
N PHE A 24 27.89 36.99 8.40
CA PHE A 24 28.02 37.29 6.96
C PHE A 24 29.28 36.68 6.36
N TRP A 25 30.42 36.84 7.04
CA TRP A 25 31.71 36.31 6.58
C TRP A 25 31.71 34.76 6.57
N VAL A 26 31.19 34.14 7.65
CA VAL A 26 31.04 32.69 7.75
C VAL A 26 30.09 32.17 6.66
N ALA A 27 28.93 32.77 6.48
CA ALA A 27 27.98 32.41 5.44
C ALA A 27 28.57 32.49 4.03
N ARG A 28 29.41 33.52 3.78
CA ARG A 28 30.08 33.68 2.48
C ARG A 28 31.20 32.64 2.27
N LYS A 29 31.97 32.32 3.33
CA LYS A 29 33.09 31.38 3.27
C LYS A 29 32.61 29.91 3.17
N PHE A 30 31.49 29.61 3.80
CA PHE A 30 30.90 28.25 3.81
C PHE A 30 29.70 28.15 2.89
N LYS A 31 29.59 29.00 1.86
CA LYS A 31 28.55 28.85 0.84
C LYS A 31 28.70 27.50 0.18
N VAL A 32 27.71 26.63 0.38
CA VAL A 32 27.59 25.36 -0.34
C VAL A 32 27.09 25.66 -1.75
N GLU A 33 27.88 25.33 -2.75
CA GLU A 33 27.47 25.41 -4.15
C GLU A 33 26.64 24.14 -4.43
N GLU A 34 25.34 24.33 -4.51
CA GLU A 34 24.44 23.27 -4.93
C GLU A 34 24.36 23.23 -6.46
N ASP A 35 24.20 22.02 -7.02
CA ASP A 35 24.00 21.84 -8.46
C ASP A 35 22.68 22.52 -8.90
N PRO A 36 22.69 23.43 -9.89
CA PRO A 36 21.48 24.16 -10.31
C PRO A 36 20.36 23.22 -10.80
N ARG A 37 20.69 22.01 -11.24
CA ARG A 37 19.71 20.99 -11.65
C ARG A 37 18.81 20.55 -10.49
N ILE A 38 19.25 20.70 -9.22
CA ILE A 38 18.42 20.40 -8.05
C ILE A 38 17.18 21.28 -8.02
N ASP A 39 17.35 22.59 -8.25
CA ASP A 39 16.25 23.55 -8.29
C ASP A 39 15.32 23.32 -9.47
N GLU A 40 15.85 22.88 -10.62
CA GLU A 40 15.03 22.53 -11.80
C GLU A 40 14.19 21.28 -11.55
N VAL A 41 14.78 20.25 -10.94
CA VAL A 41 14.06 19.03 -10.57
C VAL A 41 13.01 19.35 -9.50
N GLU A 42 13.34 20.15 -8.47
CA GLU A 42 12.38 20.52 -7.42
C GLU A 42 11.16 21.25 -7.99
N LYS A 43 11.32 22.13 -8.98
CA LYS A 43 10.22 22.87 -9.63
C LYS A 43 9.21 21.97 -10.34
N VAL A 44 9.62 20.82 -10.87
CA VAL A 44 8.73 19.88 -11.55
C VAL A 44 8.11 18.86 -10.58
N MET A 45 8.60 18.80 -9.34
CA MET A 45 8.05 17.93 -8.30
C MET A 45 6.70 18.47 -7.76
N PRO A 46 5.81 17.59 -7.24
CA PRO A 46 4.49 17.99 -6.74
C PRO A 46 4.51 18.93 -5.52
N GLY A 47 5.64 19.15 -4.87
CA GLY A 47 5.76 19.99 -3.68
C GLY A 47 5.06 19.45 -2.41
N ALA A 48 4.48 18.27 -2.45
CA ALA A 48 3.68 17.70 -1.36
C ALA A 48 4.49 17.34 -0.10
N ASN A 49 5.81 17.21 -0.22
CA ASN A 49 6.73 16.85 0.89
C ASN A 49 6.21 15.68 1.75
N CYS A 50 5.58 14.68 1.11
CA CYS A 50 4.85 13.61 1.79
C CYS A 50 5.75 12.48 2.31
N GLY A 51 7.02 12.39 1.85
CA GLY A 51 7.95 11.32 2.21
C GLY A 51 7.63 9.96 1.58
N GLY A 52 6.66 9.87 0.68
CA GLY A 52 6.26 8.62 0.02
C GLY A 52 7.33 7.99 -0.87
N CYS A 53 8.23 8.80 -1.40
CA CYS A 53 9.40 8.36 -2.17
C CYS A 53 10.56 7.84 -1.31
N GLY A 54 10.46 7.92 0.03
CA GLY A 54 11.51 7.53 0.96
C GLY A 54 12.45 8.68 1.39
N PHE A 55 12.34 9.86 0.78
CA PHE A 55 13.11 11.05 1.11
C PHE A 55 12.34 12.01 2.03
N ALA A 56 13.04 12.86 2.78
CA ALA A 56 12.43 13.77 3.75
C ALA A 56 11.53 14.85 3.11
N GLY A 57 11.68 15.13 1.81
CA GLY A 57 10.89 16.08 1.05
C GLY A 57 11.26 16.08 -0.42
N CYS A 58 10.59 16.93 -1.21
CA CYS A 58 10.83 17.01 -2.65
C CYS A 58 12.24 17.50 -2.97
N ARG A 59 12.80 18.47 -2.21
CA ARG A 59 14.18 18.92 -2.37
C ARG A 59 15.20 17.83 -2.07
N ALA A 60 14.99 17.03 -1.00
CA ALA A 60 15.87 15.91 -0.68
C ALA A 60 15.83 14.82 -1.76
N PHE A 61 14.67 14.61 -2.39
CA PHE A 61 14.55 13.74 -3.56
C PHE A 61 15.33 14.31 -4.74
N ALA A 62 15.19 15.61 -5.03
CA ALA A 62 15.88 16.28 -6.14
C ALA A 62 17.41 16.19 -5.99
N ASP A 63 17.93 16.45 -4.79
CA ASP A 63 19.36 16.33 -4.47
C ASP A 63 19.86 14.90 -4.69
N ALA A 64 19.11 13.91 -4.20
CA ALA A 64 19.46 12.50 -4.38
C ALA A 64 19.37 12.07 -5.86
N ALA A 65 18.40 12.59 -6.63
CA ALA A 65 18.22 12.28 -8.03
C ALA A 65 19.35 12.82 -8.90
N VAL A 66 19.82 14.04 -8.61
CA VAL A 66 20.96 14.67 -9.31
C VAL A 66 22.28 13.94 -9.05
N LYS A 67 22.47 13.43 -7.82
CA LYS A 67 23.68 12.71 -7.41
C LYS A 67 23.70 11.23 -7.84
N ALA A 68 22.54 10.68 -8.19
CA ALA A 68 22.43 9.28 -8.56
C ALA A 68 22.91 9.02 -10.00
N PRO A 69 23.48 7.85 -10.30
CA PRO A 69 23.87 7.48 -11.65
C PRO A 69 22.69 7.14 -12.58
N ASN A 70 21.52 6.82 -12.01
CA ASN A 70 20.27 6.52 -12.71
C ASN A 70 19.06 6.71 -11.79
N LEU A 71 17.84 6.61 -12.35
CA LEU A 71 16.58 6.74 -11.61
C LEU A 71 15.87 5.40 -11.31
N ASP A 72 16.53 4.25 -11.46
CA ASP A 72 15.89 2.94 -11.31
C ASP A 72 15.24 2.72 -9.92
N TYR A 73 15.87 3.25 -8.88
CA TYR A 73 15.40 3.12 -7.48
C TYR A 73 14.65 4.34 -6.97
N GLN A 74 14.57 5.41 -7.77
CA GLN A 74 13.94 6.66 -7.36
C GLN A 74 12.61 6.82 -8.10
N PHE A 75 11.54 6.98 -7.34
CA PHE A 75 10.22 7.17 -7.91
C PHE A 75 9.35 8.02 -6.99
N CYS A 76 8.72 9.05 -7.55
CA CYS A 76 7.74 9.86 -6.83
C CYS A 76 6.33 9.28 -7.03
N PRO A 77 5.72 8.64 -6.01
CA PRO A 77 4.39 8.04 -6.17
C PRO A 77 3.29 9.08 -6.41
N VAL A 78 3.44 10.28 -5.85
CA VAL A 78 2.47 11.39 -6.00
C VAL A 78 2.53 12.00 -7.40
N GLY A 79 3.75 12.21 -7.91
CA GLY A 79 3.96 12.76 -9.26
C GLY A 79 3.75 11.74 -10.38
N GLY A 80 3.81 10.45 -10.04
CA GLY A 80 3.64 9.36 -11.01
C GLY A 80 4.64 9.39 -12.15
N ASN A 81 4.30 8.72 -13.24
CA ASN A 81 5.16 8.60 -14.42
C ASN A 81 5.37 9.95 -15.13
N GLU A 82 4.41 10.86 -15.10
CA GLU A 82 4.51 12.15 -15.78
C GLU A 82 5.62 13.03 -15.19
N VAL A 83 5.65 13.13 -13.86
CA VAL A 83 6.70 13.88 -13.17
C VAL A 83 8.04 13.20 -13.35
N MET A 84 8.10 11.87 -13.27
CA MET A 84 9.34 11.13 -13.47
C MET A 84 9.91 11.29 -14.89
N LYS A 85 9.07 11.39 -15.93
CA LYS A 85 9.50 11.71 -17.29
C LYS A 85 10.14 13.11 -17.39
N LYS A 86 9.55 14.10 -16.69
CA LYS A 86 10.12 15.47 -16.65
C LYS A 86 11.46 15.48 -15.92
N VAL A 87 11.57 14.81 -14.78
CA VAL A 87 12.83 14.67 -14.02
C VAL A 87 13.90 14.00 -14.88
N ALA A 88 13.54 12.92 -15.57
CA ALA A 88 14.45 12.21 -16.48
C ALA A 88 14.93 13.07 -17.63
N ALA A 89 14.05 13.89 -18.22
CA ALA A 89 14.42 14.82 -19.29
C ALA A 89 15.44 15.88 -18.81
N ILE A 90 15.31 16.39 -17.58
CA ILE A 90 16.26 17.34 -16.98
C ILE A 90 17.62 16.69 -16.73
N LEU A 91 17.61 15.42 -16.24
CA LEU A 91 18.83 14.71 -15.85
C LEU A 91 19.48 13.92 -16.99
N GLY A 92 18.79 13.77 -18.12
CA GLY A 92 19.28 12.98 -19.29
C GLY A 92 19.19 11.47 -19.08
N TYR A 93 18.24 10.98 -18.27
CA TYR A 93 18.04 9.55 -17.95
C TYR A 93 16.83 8.97 -18.66
N GLU A 94 16.84 7.65 -18.84
CA GLU A 94 15.65 6.90 -19.22
C GLU A 94 14.87 6.45 -17.98
N VAL A 95 13.53 6.51 -18.04
CA VAL A 95 12.65 6.08 -16.95
C VAL A 95 11.77 4.94 -17.41
N LYS A 96 11.74 3.88 -16.62
CA LYS A 96 10.78 2.78 -16.76
C LYS A 96 9.44 3.18 -16.15
N GLU A 97 8.38 3.08 -16.93
CA GLU A 97 7.03 3.35 -16.42
C GLU A 97 6.64 2.33 -15.34
N LYS A 98 6.14 2.82 -14.22
CA LYS A 98 5.56 1.99 -13.16
C LYS A 98 4.05 1.97 -13.29
N ALA A 99 3.45 0.78 -13.12
CA ALA A 99 1.99 0.66 -13.06
C ALA A 99 1.45 1.50 -11.89
N PRO A 100 0.37 2.29 -12.11
CA PRO A 100 -0.26 3.03 -11.03
C PRO A 100 -0.73 2.08 -9.94
N GLN A 101 -0.60 2.50 -8.69
CA GLN A 101 -0.95 1.71 -7.52
C GLN A 101 -2.03 2.41 -6.69
N VAL A 102 -2.70 1.63 -5.85
CA VAL A 102 -3.68 2.10 -4.87
C VAL A 102 -3.55 1.30 -3.57
N ALA A 103 -3.83 1.94 -2.45
CA ALA A 103 -3.90 1.27 -1.17
C ALA A 103 -5.14 0.36 -1.10
N VAL A 104 -4.98 -0.85 -0.58
CA VAL A 104 -6.09 -1.77 -0.29
C VAL A 104 -6.03 -2.21 1.16
N VAL A 105 -7.20 -2.37 1.78
CA VAL A 105 -7.35 -2.79 3.17
C VAL A 105 -7.62 -4.29 3.20
N ARG A 106 -6.70 -5.06 3.77
CA ARG A 106 -6.78 -6.52 3.88
C ARG A 106 -7.40 -6.95 5.21
N CYS A 107 -8.53 -6.38 5.56
CA CYS A 107 -9.33 -6.78 6.70
C CYS A 107 -10.81 -6.58 6.39
N ASN A 108 -11.62 -7.61 6.56
CA ASN A 108 -13.07 -7.57 6.45
C ASN A 108 -13.75 -7.82 7.81
N GLY A 109 -12.97 -7.84 8.88
CA GLY A 109 -13.48 -7.99 10.24
C GLY A 109 -14.17 -6.73 10.74
N SER A 110 -15.38 -6.46 10.23
CA SER A 110 -16.25 -5.41 10.73
C SER A 110 -16.66 -5.66 12.18
N CYS A 111 -17.27 -4.67 12.82
CA CYS A 111 -17.80 -4.80 14.19
C CYS A 111 -18.78 -5.98 14.31
N ALA A 112 -19.56 -6.28 13.27
CA ALA A 112 -20.48 -7.42 13.24
C ALA A 112 -19.79 -8.78 13.13
N ASN A 113 -18.66 -8.84 12.39
CA ASN A 113 -17.95 -10.09 12.10
C ASN A 113 -16.90 -10.46 13.15
N ARG A 114 -16.53 -9.53 13.99
CA ARG A 114 -15.43 -9.64 14.96
C ARG A 114 -15.87 -9.14 16.32
N PRO A 115 -16.32 -10.04 17.21
CA PRO A 115 -16.82 -9.65 18.52
C PRO A 115 -15.73 -8.99 19.36
N ARG A 116 -16.10 -7.93 20.05
CA ARG A 116 -15.26 -7.30 21.08
C ARG A 116 -15.28 -8.18 22.31
N VAL A 117 -14.12 -8.36 22.91
CA VAL A 117 -13.92 -9.17 24.12
C VAL A 117 -13.36 -8.36 25.28
N ASN A 118 -12.86 -7.16 24.98
CA ASN A 118 -12.27 -6.26 25.95
C ASN A 118 -12.58 -4.80 25.59
N ASP A 119 -12.63 -3.94 26.62
CA ASP A 119 -12.69 -2.50 26.45
C ASP A 119 -11.33 -1.89 26.83
N TYR A 120 -10.78 -1.12 25.91
CA TYR A 120 -9.54 -0.38 26.12
C TYR A 120 -9.85 1.09 26.38
N GLY A 121 -9.64 1.55 27.62
CA GLY A 121 -9.87 2.92 28.05
C GLY A 121 -8.67 3.86 27.92
N GLY A 122 -7.63 3.50 27.14
CA GLY A 122 -6.43 4.30 26.96
C GLY A 122 -6.48 5.18 25.70
N ALA A 123 -5.28 5.60 25.24
CA ALA A 123 -5.14 6.48 24.07
C ALA A 123 -5.71 5.85 22.79
N GLU A 124 -6.55 6.58 22.07
CA GLU A 124 -7.18 6.17 20.80
C GLU A 124 -6.17 6.23 19.62
N SER A 125 -5.17 5.35 19.65
CA SER A 125 -4.17 5.18 18.60
C SER A 125 -3.92 3.70 18.33
N CYS A 126 -3.91 3.31 17.06
CA CYS A 126 -3.61 1.95 16.64
C CYS A 126 -2.20 1.52 17.11
N ARG A 127 -1.23 2.42 17.06
CA ARG A 127 0.14 2.15 17.50
C ARG A 127 0.22 1.84 18.97
N VAL A 128 -0.41 2.65 19.81
CA VAL A 128 -0.42 2.46 21.27
C VAL A 128 -1.18 1.18 21.63
N LYS A 129 -2.38 1.01 21.07
CA LYS A 129 -3.22 -0.17 21.30
C LYS A 129 -2.54 -1.47 20.86
N ALA A 130 -1.79 -1.45 19.75
CA ALA A 130 -1.03 -2.62 19.27
C ALA A 130 0.19 -2.95 20.15
N ALA A 131 0.84 -1.95 20.75
CA ALA A 131 2.01 -2.13 21.59
C ALA A 131 1.68 -2.61 23.01
N LEU A 132 0.58 -2.09 23.58
CA LEU A 132 0.18 -2.41 24.95
C LEU A 132 -0.80 -3.58 24.99
N TYR A 133 -1.54 -3.78 23.91
CA TYR A 133 -2.66 -4.71 23.88
C TYR A 133 -2.89 -5.20 22.43
N SER A 134 -3.14 -6.48 22.25
CA SER A 134 -3.28 -7.03 20.89
C SER A 134 -4.51 -6.55 20.13
N GLY A 135 -5.42 -5.83 20.79
CA GLY A 135 -6.68 -5.31 20.26
C GLY A 135 -7.88 -5.69 21.12
N ASP A 136 -9.01 -5.04 20.87
CA ASP A 136 -10.26 -5.22 21.64
C ASP A 136 -11.04 -6.47 21.25
N THR A 137 -10.57 -7.20 20.27
CA THR A 137 -11.27 -8.34 19.67
C THR A 137 -10.43 -9.60 19.74
N LEU A 138 -11.04 -10.77 19.57
CA LEU A 138 -10.36 -12.07 19.54
C LEU A 138 -9.32 -12.17 18.39
N CYS A 139 -9.44 -11.36 17.32
CA CYS A 139 -8.49 -11.38 16.22
C CYS A 139 -7.30 -10.46 16.49
N SER A 140 -6.16 -11.01 16.88
CA SER A 140 -4.93 -10.26 17.14
C SER A 140 -4.30 -9.61 15.90
N TYR A 141 -4.72 -10.03 14.71
CA TYR A 141 -4.22 -9.49 13.42
C TYR A 141 -5.11 -8.40 12.82
N GLY A 142 -6.36 -8.29 13.26
CA GLY A 142 -7.36 -7.43 12.64
C GLY A 142 -7.14 -5.94 12.83
N CYS A 143 -7.93 -5.14 12.12
CA CYS A 143 -7.94 -3.69 12.26
C CYS A 143 -8.31 -3.27 13.69
N LEU A 144 -7.61 -2.29 14.25
CA LEU A 144 -7.87 -1.77 15.60
C LEU A 144 -8.91 -0.64 15.63
N GLY A 145 -9.23 -0.07 14.44
CA GLY A 145 -10.31 0.90 14.29
C GLY A 145 -10.02 2.32 14.77
N CYS A 146 -8.79 2.63 15.26
CA CYS A 146 -8.49 3.97 15.81
C CYS A 146 -8.18 5.04 14.74
N GLY A 147 -8.02 4.68 13.45
CA GLY A 147 -7.88 5.66 12.38
C GLY A 147 -6.48 6.25 12.18
N ASP A 148 -5.39 5.69 12.75
CA ASP A 148 -4.02 6.20 12.53
C ASP A 148 -3.66 6.28 11.03
N CYS A 149 -4.18 5.36 10.22
CA CYS A 149 -3.99 5.36 8.75
C CYS A 149 -4.72 6.51 8.06
N VAL A 150 -5.87 6.92 8.59
CA VAL A 150 -6.64 8.09 8.12
C VAL A 150 -5.91 9.37 8.48
N ALA A 151 -5.46 9.50 9.73
CA ALA A 151 -4.69 10.66 10.20
C ALA A 151 -3.35 10.82 9.43
N ALA A 152 -2.72 9.71 9.01
CA ALA A 152 -1.49 9.73 8.22
C ALA A 152 -1.72 10.11 6.75
N CYS A 153 -2.97 10.12 6.25
CA CYS A 153 -3.28 10.37 4.85
C CYS A 153 -3.38 11.87 4.56
N LYS A 154 -2.32 12.48 4.06
CA LYS A 154 -2.29 13.90 3.67
C LYS A 154 -3.22 14.26 2.51
N PHE A 155 -3.68 13.27 1.75
CA PHE A 155 -4.51 13.46 0.56
C PHE A 155 -6.01 13.25 0.83
N GLY A 156 -6.38 12.92 2.08
CA GLY A 156 -7.75 12.66 2.47
C GLY A 156 -8.41 11.51 1.68
N ALA A 157 -7.59 10.54 1.25
CA ALA A 157 -8.04 9.38 0.47
C ALA A 157 -8.52 8.22 1.37
N LEU A 158 -8.44 8.35 2.70
CA LEU A 158 -8.96 7.36 3.64
C LEU A 158 -9.98 8.01 4.58
N SER A 159 -11.01 7.27 4.89
CA SER A 159 -12.00 7.58 5.93
C SER A 159 -12.31 6.33 6.74
N MET A 160 -12.75 6.51 7.98
CA MET A 160 -13.30 5.37 8.75
C MET A 160 -14.78 5.25 8.43
N ASP A 161 -15.20 4.05 8.07
CA ASP A 161 -16.60 3.73 7.92
C ASP A 161 -17.21 3.48 9.31
N PRO A 162 -18.21 4.26 9.75
CA PRO A 162 -18.81 4.15 11.07
C PRO A 162 -19.58 2.84 11.27
N GLU A 163 -20.12 2.24 10.21
CA GLU A 163 -20.90 1.00 10.30
C GLU A 163 -20.00 -0.23 10.47
N THR A 164 -18.92 -0.29 9.72
CA THR A 164 -18.00 -1.43 9.75
C THR A 164 -16.85 -1.28 10.72
N GLY A 165 -16.52 -0.03 11.11
CA GLY A 165 -15.33 0.30 11.91
C GLY A 165 -14.01 0.05 11.16
N LEU A 166 -14.06 -0.02 9.83
CA LEU A 166 -12.90 -0.28 8.98
C LEU A 166 -12.53 0.97 8.15
N PRO A 167 -11.25 1.14 7.79
CA PRO A 167 -10.87 2.20 6.87
C PRO A 167 -11.29 1.87 5.43
N VAL A 168 -11.86 2.85 4.76
CA VAL A 168 -12.24 2.80 3.34
C VAL A 168 -11.31 3.71 2.55
N VAL A 169 -10.89 3.25 1.37
CA VAL A 169 -9.97 3.97 0.48
C VAL A 169 -10.75 4.56 -0.69
N ASP A 170 -10.66 5.87 -0.86
CA ASP A 170 -11.08 6.54 -2.09
C ASP A 170 -9.96 6.41 -3.13
N GLU A 171 -10.19 5.58 -4.14
CA GLU A 171 -9.21 5.28 -5.18
C GLU A 171 -8.90 6.48 -6.08
N THR A 172 -9.82 7.45 -6.18
CA THR A 172 -9.65 8.64 -7.02
C THR A 172 -8.70 9.65 -6.40
N ARG A 173 -8.63 9.67 -5.06
CA ARG A 173 -7.76 10.57 -4.27
C ARG A 173 -6.47 9.89 -3.83
N CYS A 174 -6.38 8.57 -3.93
CA CYS A 174 -5.23 7.81 -3.47
C CYS A 174 -4.04 7.97 -4.42
N THR A 175 -2.95 8.55 -3.94
CA THR A 175 -1.70 8.73 -4.67
C THR A 175 -0.69 7.59 -4.47
N ALA A 176 -1.06 6.51 -3.77
CA ALA A 176 -0.19 5.39 -3.44
C ALA A 176 1.12 5.77 -2.71
N CYS A 177 1.12 6.86 -1.94
CA CYS A 177 2.31 7.34 -1.24
C CYS A 177 2.80 6.40 -0.11
N GLY A 178 1.99 5.42 0.30
CA GLY A 178 2.35 4.43 1.32
C GLY A 178 2.35 4.92 2.77
N ALA A 179 1.93 6.16 3.05
CA ALA A 179 1.88 6.69 4.42
C ALA A 179 0.97 5.85 5.33
N CYS A 180 -0.21 5.44 4.84
CA CYS A 180 -1.15 4.59 5.55
C CYS A 180 -0.60 3.16 5.80
N VAL A 181 0.21 2.63 4.87
CA VAL A 181 0.89 1.34 5.04
C VAL A 181 1.87 1.40 6.20
N LYS A 182 2.71 2.45 6.25
CA LYS A 182 3.67 2.67 7.33
C LYS A 182 3.01 2.97 8.69
N ALA A 183 1.86 3.62 8.67
CA ALA A 183 1.12 3.96 9.89
C ALA A 183 0.41 2.76 10.53
N CYS A 184 0.11 1.71 9.75
CA CYS A 184 -0.65 0.57 10.24
C CYS A 184 0.22 -0.44 11.00
N PRO A 185 0.10 -0.57 12.35
CA PRO A 185 0.92 -1.50 13.13
C PRO A 185 0.56 -2.97 12.87
N LYS A 186 -0.62 -3.24 12.32
CA LYS A 186 -1.09 -4.60 12.00
C LYS A 186 -0.79 -5.01 10.54
N ASN A 187 -0.17 -4.14 9.74
CA ASN A 187 0.20 -4.38 8.33
C ASN A 187 -0.97 -4.89 7.47
N ILE A 188 -2.16 -4.35 7.71
CA ILE A 188 -3.37 -4.74 6.95
C ILE A 188 -3.58 -3.92 5.68
N ILE A 189 -2.76 -2.89 5.45
CA ILE A 189 -2.84 -2.04 4.26
C ILE A 189 -1.64 -2.34 3.39
N GLU A 190 -1.88 -2.58 2.10
CA GLU A 190 -0.82 -2.78 1.11
C GLU A 190 -1.12 -1.99 -0.16
N LEU A 191 -0.08 -1.70 -0.95
CA LEU A 191 -0.23 -1.09 -2.27
C LEU A 191 -0.38 -2.19 -3.31
N ARG A 192 -1.39 -2.05 -4.18
CA ARG A 192 -1.64 -2.97 -5.30
C ARG A 192 -1.77 -2.19 -6.59
N ASN A 193 -1.41 -2.83 -7.69
CA ASN A 193 -1.54 -2.22 -9.01
C ASN A 193 -3.00 -1.86 -9.28
N GLN A 194 -3.18 -0.63 -9.73
CA GLN A 194 -4.43 -0.09 -10.24
C GLN A 194 -4.31 -0.01 -11.76
N GLY A 195 -5.20 -0.67 -12.48
CA GLY A 195 -5.20 -0.59 -13.94
C GLY A 195 -5.63 0.80 -14.42
N THR A 196 -5.18 1.17 -15.61
CA THR A 196 -5.49 2.47 -16.24
C THR A 196 -6.85 2.49 -16.95
N THR A 197 -7.49 1.33 -17.10
CA THR A 197 -8.80 1.21 -17.75
C THR A 197 -9.79 0.49 -16.83
N PRO A 198 -11.13 0.71 -17.01
CA PRO A 198 -12.13 0.02 -16.20
C PRO A 198 -12.01 -1.50 -16.22
N LYS A 199 -11.55 -2.08 -17.34
CA LYS A 199 -11.29 -3.54 -17.42
C LYS A 199 -10.06 -3.95 -16.63
N ASN A 200 -9.03 -3.14 -16.59
CA ASN A 200 -7.77 -3.43 -15.87
C ASN A 200 -7.81 -3.04 -14.40
N ASN A 201 -8.77 -2.19 -14.00
CA ASN A 201 -8.94 -1.75 -12.62
C ASN A 201 -9.61 -2.82 -11.71
N ARG A 202 -9.85 -4.01 -12.25
CA ARG A 202 -10.39 -5.14 -11.50
C ARG A 202 -9.34 -5.73 -10.58
N ARG A 203 -9.72 -5.94 -9.33
CA ARG A 203 -8.82 -6.52 -8.34
C ARG A 203 -9.54 -7.62 -7.56
N VAL A 204 -8.78 -8.68 -7.24
CA VAL A 204 -9.22 -9.74 -6.34
C VAL A 204 -8.13 -9.94 -5.30
N TYR A 205 -8.49 -9.91 -4.04
CA TYR A 205 -7.55 -10.12 -2.95
C TYR A 205 -8.20 -10.77 -1.73
N VAL A 206 -7.36 -11.36 -0.89
CA VAL A 206 -7.79 -11.91 0.40
C VAL A 206 -7.85 -10.78 1.41
N SER A 207 -9.05 -10.47 1.89
CA SER A 207 -9.33 -9.42 2.87
C SER A 207 -9.15 -9.95 4.30
N CYS A 208 -7.98 -10.54 4.55
CA CYS A 208 -7.57 -11.11 5.83
C CYS A 208 -6.04 -11.16 5.90
N VAL A 209 -5.49 -10.99 7.10
CA VAL A 209 -4.06 -11.14 7.41
C VAL A 209 -3.83 -12.08 8.61
N ASN A 210 -4.87 -12.76 9.09
CA ASN A 210 -4.78 -13.68 10.22
C ASN A 210 -4.02 -14.95 9.82
N LYS A 211 -3.02 -15.34 10.62
CA LYS A 211 -2.16 -16.51 10.40
C LYS A 211 -2.46 -17.66 11.35
N ASP A 212 -3.46 -17.53 12.21
CA ASP A 212 -3.88 -18.57 13.12
C ASP A 212 -4.41 -19.79 12.36
N LYS A 213 -4.36 -20.94 13.00
CA LYS A 213 -5.00 -22.15 12.49
C LYS A 213 -6.50 -21.90 12.20
N GLY A 214 -7.02 -22.44 11.12
CA GLY A 214 -8.35 -22.13 10.60
C GLY A 214 -9.50 -22.18 11.62
N GLY A 215 -9.47 -23.12 12.58
CA GLY A 215 -10.45 -23.20 13.66
C GLY A 215 -10.36 -22.00 14.62
N VAL A 216 -9.17 -21.53 14.95
CA VAL A 216 -8.94 -20.35 15.80
C VAL A 216 -9.33 -19.09 15.05
N ALA A 217 -8.86 -18.94 13.81
CA ALA A 217 -9.18 -17.80 12.95
C ALA A 217 -10.70 -17.60 12.78
N ARG A 218 -11.46 -18.69 12.57
CA ARG A 218 -12.91 -18.64 12.42
C ARG A 218 -13.64 -18.26 13.72
N LYS A 219 -13.14 -18.69 14.88
CA LYS A 219 -13.69 -18.25 16.18
C LYS A 219 -13.44 -16.77 16.43
N ALA A 220 -12.29 -16.28 15.98
CA ALA A 220 -11.89 -14.87 16.16
C ALA A 220 -12.61 -13.91 15.21
N CYS A 221 -12.99 -14.37 14.00
CA CYS A 221 -13.68 -13.55 12.99
C CYS A 221 -14.47 -14.44 12.02
N ALA A 222 -15.77 -14.18 11.88
CA ALA A 222 -16.67 -14.98 11.05
C ALA A 222 -16.25 -15.06 9.56
N VAL A 223 -15.58 -14.00 9.05
CA VAL A 223 -15.12 -13.86 7.67
C VAL A 223 -13.60 -14.06 7.52
N ALA A 224 -12.93 -14.65 8.50
CA ALA A 224 -11.50 -14.91 8.45
C ALA A 224 -11.11 -15.91 7.35
N CYS A 225 -9.93 -15.75 6.77
CA CYS A 225 -9.31 -16.79 5.99
C CYS A 225 -8.92 -17.96 6.91
N ILE A 226 -9.33 -19.18 6.56
CA ILE A 226 -9.05 -20.40 7.33
C ILE A 226 -7.95 -21.27 6.69
N GLY A 227 -7.26 -20.77 5.67
CA GLY A 227 -6.19 -21.50 5.00
C GLY A 227 -6.62 -22.80 4.28
N CYS A 228 -7.89 -22.96 3.93
CA CYS A 228 -8.45 -24.23 3.42
C CYS A 228 -7.98 -24.64 2.02
N GLY A 229 -7.33 -23.77 1.27
CA GLY A 229 -6.77 -24.07 -0.04
C GLY A 229 -7.75 -24.14 -1.21
N LYS A 230 -9.05 -24.03 -1.01
CA LYS A 230 -10.04 -24.13 -2.09
C LYS A 230 -9.81 -23.10 -3.19
N CYS A 231 -9.48 -21.85 -2.83
CA CYS A 231 -9.20 -20.77 -3.77
C CYS A 231 -7.97 -21.07 -4.64
N ALA A 232 -6.94 -21.70 -4.10
CA ALA A 232 -5.74 -22.08 -4.85
C ALA A 232 -6.04 -23.17 -5.87
N LYS A 233 -6.87 -24.18 -5.51
CA LYS A 233 -7.23 -25.28 -6.40
C LYS A 233 -7.97 -24.82 -7.67
N VAL A 234 -8.73 -23.74 -7.61
CA VAL A 234 -9.50 -23.23 -8.76
C VAL A 234 -8.75 -22.15 -9.54
N CYS A 235 -7.57 -21.74 -9.08
CA CYS A 235 -6.78 -20.70 -9.73
C CYS A 235 -6.01 -21.27 -10.93
N LYS A 236 -6.44 -20.93 -12.14
CA LYS A 236 -5.78 -21.35 -13.40
C LYS A 236 -4.47 -20.60 -13.71
N PHE A 237 -4.11 -19.60 -12.89
CA PHE A 237 -2.97 -18.72 -13.14
C PHE A 237 -1.86 -18.86 -12.10
N ASP A 238 -1.97 -19.84 -11.20
CA ASP A 238 -1.04 -20.06 -10.08
C ASP A 238 -0.72 -18.76 -9.29
N ALA A 239 -1.75 -17.91 -9.19
CA ALA A 239 -1.63 -16.62 -8.52
C ALA A 239 -1.89 -16.69 -7.01
N ILE A 240 -2.24 -17.86 -6.47
CA ILE A 240 -2.65 -18.02 -5.08
C ILE A 240 -1.71 -18.95 -4.34
N THR A 241 -1.07 -18.43 -3.32
CA THR A 241 -0.21 -19.17 -2.40
C THR A 241 -0.83 -19.22 -1.01
N ILE A 242 -0.50 -20.26 -0.24
CA ILE A 242 -0.94 -20.39 1.15
C ILE A 242 0.31 -20.52 2.00
N VAL A 243 0.50 -19.56 2.89
CA VAL A 243 1.63 -19.54 3.85
C VAL A 243 1.06 -19.23 5.23
N ASP A 244 1.52 -19.92 6.25
CA ASP A 244 1.07 -19.71 7.63
C ASP A 244 -0.45 -19.69 7.78
N ASN A 245 -1.16 -20.66 7.23
CA ASN A 245 -2.63 -20.77 7.23
C ASN A 245 -3.37 -19.60 6.56
N LEU A 246 -2.68 -18.72 5.86
CA LEU A 246 -3.22 -17.55 5.17
C LEU A 246 -3.04 -17.68 3.67
N SER A 247 -4.12 -17.46 2.94
CA SER A 247 -4.08 -17.37 1.48
C SER A 247 -3.66 -15.97 1.04
N TYR A 248 -2.77 -15.90 0.06
CA TYR A 248 -2.35 -14.66 -0.58
C TYR A 248 -2.54 -14.74 -2.09
N ILE A 249 -3.08 -13.68 -2.68
CA ILE A 249 -3.26 -13.56 -4.13
C ILE A 249 -2.23 -12.59 -4.66
N ASP A 250 -1.28 -13.09 -5.45
CA ASP A 250 -0.29 -12.28 -6.15
C ASP A 250 -0.96 -11.45 -7.25
N PHE A 251 -0.96 -10.14 -7.09
CA PHE A 251 -1.61 -9.21 -8.02
C PHE A 251 -0.90 -9.12 -9.39
N ASN A 252 0.37 -9.52 -9.50
CA ASN A 252 1.08 -9.55 -10.77
C ASN A 252 0.66 -10.75 -11.63
N LYS A 253 0.34 -11.89 -11.01
CA LYS A 253 -0.12 -13.12 -11.68
C LYS A 253 -1.63 -13.14 -11.88
N CYS A 254 -2.39 -12.49 -10.98
CA CYS A 254 -3.84 -12.55 -10.95
C CYS A 254 -4.46 -11.81 -12.15
N LYS A 255 -5.33 -12.49 -12.90
CA LYS A 255 -6.09 -11.91 -14.03
C LYS A 255 -7.49 -11.43 -13.60
N ALA A 256 -7.77 -11.33 -12.31
CA ALA A 256 -9.05 -10.89 -11.76
C ALA A 256 -10.28 -11.61 -12.35
N CYS A 257 -10.19 -12.92 -12.59
CA CYS A 257 -11.31 -13.72 -13.13
C CYS A 257 -12.42 -13.97 -12.10
N GLY A 258 -12.13 -13.86 -10.80
CA GLY A 258 -13.09 -13.96 -9.71
C GLY A 258 -13.54 -15.38 -9.33
N GLN A 259 -13.01 -16.47 -9.92
CA GLN A 259 -13.45 -17.84 -9.58
C GLN A 259 -13.19 -18.18 -8.11
N CYS A 260 -12.06 -17.77 -7.56
CA CYS A 260 -11.72 -17.97 -6.16
C CYS A 260 -12.68 -17.30 -5.17
N PHE A 261 -13.39 -16.25 -5.60
CA PHE A 261 -14.41 -15.56 -4.79
C PHE A 261 -15.56 -16.49 -4.42
N PHE A 262 -16.06 -17.27 -5.39
CA PHE A 262 -17.18 -18.20 -5.18
C PHE A 262 -16.80 -19.45 -4.35
N GLU A 263 -15.54 -19.83 -4.41
CA GLU A 263 -15.03 -21.01 -3.69
C GLU A 263 -14.62 -20.72 -2.24
N CYS A 264 -14.64 -19.45 -1.83
CA CYS A 264 -14.26 -19.08 -0.47
C CYS A 264 -15.41 -19.34 0.52
N PRO A 265 -15.30 -20.31 1.44
CA PRO A 265 -16.39 -20.69 2.33
C PRO A 265 -16.68 -19.65 3.42
N THR A 266 -15.73 -18.74 3.68
CA THR A 266 -15.86 -17.70 4.71
C THR A 266 -16.07 -16.31 4.13
N GLY A 267 -16.08 -16.14 2.79
CA GLY A 267 -16.18 -14.83 2.16
C GLY A 267 -14.94 -13.93 2.37
N ALA A 268 -13.78 -14.52 2.68
CA ALA A 268 -12.55 -13.77 2.92
C ALA A 268 -11.93 -13.16 1.64
N ILE A 269 -12.45 -13.47 0.46
CA ILE A 269 -11.94 -12.97 -0.82
C ILE A 269 -12.86 -11.87 -1.33
N HIS A 270 -12.28 -10.72 -1.65
CA HIS A 270 -13.00 -9.59 -2.19
C HIS A 270 -12.67 -9.39 -3.68
N ALA A 271 -13.69 -9.05 -4.44
CA ALA A 271 -13.60 -8.60 -5.82
C ALA A 271 -13.99 -7.11 -5.85
N VAL A 272 -13.12 -6.28 -6.40
CA VAL A 272 -13.29 -4.82 -6.43
C VAL A 272 -13.34 -4.35 -7.88
N ASN A 273 -14.24 -3.41 -8.14
CA ASN A 273 -14.52 -2.79 -9.44
C ASN A 273 -15.10 -3.75 -10.51
N PHE A 274 -15.63 -4.89 -10.11
CA PHE A 274 -16.42 -5.77 -10.96
C PHE A 274 -17.22 -6.78 -10.14
N THR A 275 -18.29 -7.28 -10.73
CA THR A 275 -19.04 -8.42 -10.17
C THR A 275 -18.51 -9.70 -10.81
N PRO A 276 -17.93 -10.64 -10.04
CA PRO A 276 -17.49 -11.92 -10.57
C PRO A 276 -18.66 -12.69 -11.19
N LYS A 277 -18.41 -13.42 -12.29
CA LYS A 277 -19.36 -14.34 -12.87
C LYS A 277 -18.86 -15.76 -12.61
N LYS A 278 -19.73 -16.63 -12.10
CA LYS A 278 -19.42 -18.05 -11.95
C LYS A 278 -19.34 -18.67 -13.33
N VAL A 279 -18.16 -19.15 -13.70
CA VAL A 279 -17.99 -19.91 -14.95
C VAL A 279 -18.29 -21.36 -14.61
N GLU A 280 -19.38 -21.89 -15.14
CA GLU A 280 -19.65 -23.32 -15.05
C GLU A 280 -18.54 -24.09 -15.76
N PRO A 281 -18.04 -25.19 -15.19
CA PRO A 281 -17.04 -26.01 -15.86
C PRO A 281 -17.67 -26.52 -17.18
N LYS A 282 -16.96 -26.23 -18.30
CA LYS A 282 -17.33 -26.81 -19.58
C LYS A 282 -17.43 -28.34 -19.40
N PRO A 283 -18.52 -28.99 -19.77
CA PRO A 283 -18.62 -30.45 -19.61
C PRO A 283 -17.42 -31.09 -20.32
N ALA A 284 -16.77 -32.00 -19.62
CA ALA A 284 -15.66 -32.74 -20.19
C ALA A 284 -16.14 -33.40 -21.50
N PRO A 285 -15.32 -33.35 -22.58
CA PRO A 285 -15.67 -34.06 -23.78
C PRO A 285 -15.93 -35.52 -23.44
N ALA A 286 -17.08 -36.05 -23.87
CA ALA A 286 -17.47 -37.45 -23.66
C ALA A 286 -16.32 -38.35 -24.12
N PRO A 287 -15.98 -39.42 -23.38
CA PRO A 287 -14.93 -40.33 -23.80
C PRO A 287 -15.32 -40.88 -25.19
N ALA A 288 -14.37 -40.71 -26.15
CA ALA A 288 -14.53 -41.24 -27.49
C ALA A 288 -14.89 -42.74 -27.38
N ALA A 289 -16.02 -43.11 -27.96
CA ALA A 289 -16.49 -44.52 -28.01
C ALA A 289 -15.34 -45.36 -28.58
N ALA A 290 -14.93 -46.34 -27.80
CA ALA A 290 -13.98 -47.36 -28.23
C ALA A 290 -14.53 -48.03 -29.47
N GLN A 291 -13.89 -47.87 -30.59
CA GLN A 291 -14.16 -48.60 -31.80
C GLN A 291 -13.78 -50.06 -31.53
N THR A 292 -14.80 -50.91 -31.37
CA THR A 292 -14.65 -52.38 -31.35
C THR A 292 -14.20 -52.82 -32.71
N GLU A 293 -12.94 -53.27 -32.82
CA GLU A 293 -12.46 -53.99 -34.02
C GLU A 293 -13.21 -55.29 -34.19
N PRO A 294 -13.65 -55.66 -35.39
CA PRO A 294 -14.32 -56.94 -35.65
C PRO A 294 -13.30 -58.09 -35.56
N LYS A 295 -13.59 -59.06 -34.71
CA LYS A 295 -12.89 -60.35 -34.65
C LYS A 295 -12.92 -61.02 -36.04
N LYS A 296 -11.75 -61.27 -36.60
CA LYS A 296 -11.59 -62.21 -37.71
C LYS A 296 -11.82 -63.63 -37.24
N GLU A 297 -12.84 -64.23 -37.73
CA GLU A 297 -13.04 -65.68 -37.63
C GLU A 297 -11.94 -66.41 -38.39
N ALA A 298 -11.26 -67.30 -37.69
CA ALA A 298 -10.34 -68.26 -38.31
C ALA A 298 -11.14 -69.46 -38.78
N THR A 299 -11.29 -69.66 -40.07
CA THR A 299 -11.70 -70.88 -40.69
C THR A 299 -10.56 -71.87 -40.72
N ASN A 300 -10.76 -73.01 -40.07
CA ASN A 300 -9.96 -74.21 -40.25
C ASN A 300 -10.29 -74.89 -41.60
N GLU A 301 -9.29 -75.20 -42.35
CA GLU A 301 -9.11 -76.45 -43.14
C GLU A 301 -7.60 -76.78 -43.13
#